data_032fcef2f785b3f69d381d3cd005b3e4
#
_entry.id   032fcef2f785b3f69d381d3cd005b3e4
#
_cell.length_a   1.000
_cell.length_b   1.000
_cell.length_c   1.000
_cell.angle_alpha   90.00
_cell.angle_beta   90.00
_cell.angle_gamma   90.00
#
_symmetry.space_group_name_H-M   'P 1'
#
loop_
_entity.id
_entity.type
_entity.pdbx_description
1 polymer ?
#
loop_
_entity_poly.entity_id
_entity_poly.type
_entity_poly.pdbx_seq_one_letter_code
_entity_poly.pdbx_strand_id
1 'polypeptide(L)'
;MDLGRIRNFSIIAHIDHGKSTLSDRILEITGAVDARDMRSQYLDSMDLERERGITIKAQNVRVDWKGHTFHLIDTPGHVDFGYEVSRSLAACEGVVLVVDAAQGIEAQTLANCYLALENDLEIVAALNKIDLPAADPDRYAGEIERILGIPADEIIRMSAKSGEGVPDLLDAVIERIPAPTGDAAAPLQGLIFDSQFDQYRGVVSSIRIMHGTLNAGSKLTFMQAGANHEAIEIGIRKPVPTPVDALGPGEVGYLIAGIKDVGDARSGETVTTASGGSAEVLPGYRDPKPMVFSGLFPIDGDDFENLRESLEKLKLNDASITYTPESSGALGFGFRCGFLGLLHMEIVKERLEREFGLALIATAPSVEYRLTRTDGTADVVDNPADMPEAQKIASIEEPFFKLSIISPTDFTGPLMDLCQSRRGEMKKMEYLSPERVELVYDVPLAEVVVDFFDQMKSRTKGYASLDYELSGYRPSQLVKVDLLLNGVPADAFSTIVHRDSAYQYGARMCEKLKELIPRQMFDVPIQAAIGGKVIARETVKAKRKDVLAKCYGGDISRKRKLLEKQKEGKKKMKSIGRVEVPGDVFIDALKLDG
;
A
#
# COMPACT_ATOMS: atom_id res chain seq x y z
N MET A 1 9.98 -34.19 13.45
CA MET A 1 11.20 -33.76 12.76
C MET A 1 12.22 -33.33 13.82
N ASP A 2 13.52 -33.39 13.55
CA ASP A 2 14.56 -32.89 14.49
C ASP A 2 14.60 -31.35 14.40
N LEU A 3 14.25 -30.67 15.50
CA LEU A 3 14.22 -29.18 15.56
C LEU A 3 15.59 -28.58 15.21
N GLY A 4 16.69 -29.22 15.61
CA GLY A 4 18.04 -28.75 15.32
C GLY A 4 18.36 -28.59 13.84
N ARG A 5 17.59 -29.27 12.99
CA ARG A 5 17.73 -29.22 11.51
C ARG A 5 16.79 -28.29 10.81
N ILE A 6 15.93 -27.58 11.52
CA ILE A 6 14.97 -26.62 10.93
C ILE A 6 15.61 -25.23 10.96
N ARG A 7 15.40 -24.45 9.88
CA ARG A 7 15.71 -23.01 9.81
C ARG A 7 14.53 -22.29 9.17
N ASN A 8 13.91 -21.39 9.94
CA ASN A 8 12.83 -20.54 9.45
C ASN A 8 13.39 -19.14 9.26
N PHE A 9 13.35 -18.64 8.04
CA PHE A 9 13.88 -17.32 7.75
C PHE A 9 13.10 -16.63 6.65
N SER A 10 13.16 -15.32 6.65
CA SER A 10 12.62 -14.46 5.60
C SER A 10 13.75 -13.75 4.86
N ILE A 11 13.51 -13.33 3.63
CA ILE A 11 14.39 -12.45 2.88
C ILE A 11 13.83 -11.04 2.94
N ILE A 12 14.61 -10.12 3.51
CA ILE A 12 14.31 -8.70 3.55
C ILE A 12 15.25 -7.94 2.63
N ALA A 13 14.69 -7.00 1.86
CA ALA A 13 15.44 -6.22 0.88
C ALA A 13 14.70 -4.94 0.53
N HIS A 14 15.42 -3.95 0.06
CA HIS A 14 14.79 -2.84 -0.65
C HIS A 14 14.26 -3.31 -2.02
N ILE A 15 13.32 -2.55 -2.60
CA ILE A 15 12.81 -2.81 -3.94
C ILE A 15 13.99 -2.86 -4.92
N ASP A 16 13.95 -3.79 -5.87
CA ASP A 16 14.99 -4.04 -6.89
C ASP A 16 16.36 -4.48 -6.37
N HIS A 17 16.58 -4.76 -5.07
CA HIS A 17 17.82 -5.33 -4.58
C HIS A 17 18.00 -6.82 -4.90
N GLY A 18 16.97 -7.46 -5.47
CA GLY A 18 17.05 -8.82 -6.02
C GLY A 18 16.50 -9.91 -5.10
N LYS A 19 15.54 -9.57 -4.22
CA LYS A 19 14.84 -10.52 -3.34
C LYS A 19 14.23 -11.69 -4.11
N SER A 20 13.33 -11.44 -5.06
CA SER A 20 12.65 -12.50 -5.84
C SER A 20 13.64 -13.30 -6.70
N THR A 21 14.70 -12.64 -7.22
CA THR A 21 15.77 -13.35 -7.95
C THR A 21 16.55 -14.32 -7.04
N LEU A 22 16.80 -13.92 -5.77
CA LEU A 22 17.45 -14.79 -4.80
C LEU A 22 16.54 -15.96 -4.42
N SER A 23 15.25 -15.71 -4.18
CA SER A 23 14.26 -16.76 -3.91
C SER A 23 14.23 -17.80 -5.04
N ASP A 24 14.19 -17.35 -6.31
CA ASP A 24 14.27 -18.23 -7.48
C ASP A 24 15.56 -19.06 -7.50
N ARG A 25 16.68 -18.41 -7.21
CA ARG A 25 17.98 -19.08 -7.20
C ARG A 25 18.10 -20.13 -6.09
N ILE A 26 17.52 -19.86 -4.92
CA ILE A 26 17.45 -20.84 -3.83
C ILE A 26 16.64 -22.07 -4.26
N LEU A 27 15.46 -21.87 -4.89
CA LEU A 27 14.63 -22.97 -5.39
C LEU A 27 15.36 -23.83 -6.42
N GLU A 28 16.13 -23.22 -7.30
CA GLU A 28 16.90 -23.90 -8.33
C GLU A 28 18.07 -24.70 -7.72
N ILE A 29 18.91 -24.07 -6.89
CA ILE A 29 20.11 -24.71 -6.30
C ILE A 29 19.72 -25.85 -5.37
N THR A 30 18.62 -25.71 -4.62
CA THR A 30 18.13 -26.77 -3.71
C THR A 30 17.39 -27.89 -4.46
N GLY A 31 17.13 -27.72 -5.76
CA GLY A 31 16.36 -28.68 -6.55
C GLY A 31 14.89 -28.78 -6.14
N ALA A 32 14.36 -27.77 -5.46
CA ALA A 32 12.95 -27.74 -5.07
C ALA A 32 12.01 -27.59 -6.26
N VAL A 33 12.48 -26.97 -7.34
CA VAL A 33 11.81 -26.84 -8.63
C VAL A 33 12.72 -27.40 -9.71
N ASP A 34 12.16 -28.26 -10.56
CA ASP A 34 12.89 -28.77 -11.71
C ASP A 34 13.26 -27.63 -12.68
N ALA A 35 14.47 -27.66 -13.24
CA ALA A 35 14.95 -26.62 -14.17
C ALA A 35 14.02 -26.39 -15.38
N ARG A 36 13.18 -27.37 -15.73
CA ARG A 36 12.19 -27.27 -16.83
C ARG A 36 10.96 -26.48 -16.44
N ASP A 37 10.60 -26.48 -15.14
CA ASP A 37 9.41 -25.83 -14.59
C ASP A 37 9.75 -24.47 -13.95
N MET A 38 11.06 -24.15 -13.89
CA MET A 38 11.55 -22.89 -13.33
C MET A 38 11.14 -21.72 -14.23
N ARG A 39 10.55 -20.71 -13.62
CA ARG A 39 10.18 -19.43 -14.26
C ARG A 39 10.67 -18.28 -13.41
N SER A 40 10.89 -17.13 -14.02
CA SER A 40 11.26 -15.92 -13.27
C SER A 40 10.19 -15.53 -12.28
N GLN A 41 10.59 -15.12 -11.10
CA GLN A 41 9.71 -14.72 -9.99
C GLN A 41 8.69 -15.85 -9.66
N TYR A 42 9.23 -17.03 -9.43
CA TYR A 42 8.43 -18.26 -9.25
C TYR A 42 7.44 -18.15 -8.08
N LEU A 43 7.84 -17.53 -6.98
CA LEU A 43 7.01 -17.33 -5.79
C LEU A 43 5.99 -16.19 -5.98
N ASP A 44 6.24 -15.23 -6.86
CA ASP A 44 5.30 -14.15 -7.16
C ASP A 44 4.14 -14.72 -7.99
N SER A 45 3.03 -14.98 -7.32
CA SER A 45 1.89 -15.72 -7.91
C SER A 45 0.99 -14.86 -8.80
N MET A 46 0.94 -13.55 -8.53
CA MET A 46 0.11 -12.59 -9.26
C MET A 46 0.84 -12.02 -10.48
N ASP A 47 0.11 -11.80 -11.58
CA ASP A 47 0.67 -11.10 -12.75
C ASP A 47 1.14 -9.70 -12.38
N LEU A 48 0.40 -9.03 -11.49
CA LEU A 48 0.71 -7.69 -11.01
C LEU A 48 2.02 -7.63 -10.21
N GLU A 49 2.33 -8.65 -9.40
CA GLU A 49 3.62 -8.77 -8.70
C GLU A 49 4.78 -8.82 -9.70
N ARG A 50 4.64 -9.63 -10.74
CA ARG A 50 5.66 -9.81 -11.79
C ARG A 50 5.84 -8.57 -12.65
N GLU A 51 4.76 -7.87 -13.01
CA GLU A 51 4.82 -6.64 -13.80
C GLU A 51 5.46 -5.49 -13.05
N ARG A 52 5.13 -5.35 -11.74
CA ARG A 52 5.66 -4.28 -10.90
C ARG A 52 7.00 -4.61 -10.24
N GLY A 53 7.44 -5.86 -10.32
CA GLY A 53 8.68 -6.33 -9.67
C GLY A 53 8.65 -6.28 -8.15
N ILE A 54 7.47 -6.38 -7.53
CA ILE A 54 7.27 -6.32 -6.10
C ILE A 54 6.46 -7.52 -5.61
N THR A 55 6.82 -8.08 -4.48
CA THR A 55 5.98 -9.06 -3.78
C THR A 55 4.86 -8.32 -3.04
N ILE A 56 3.61 -8.70 -3.28
CA ILE A 56 2.43 -8.13 -2.65
C ILE A 56 1.98 -9.01 -1.49
N LYS A 57 1.98 -10.35 -1.70
CA LYS A 57 1.59 -11.32 -0.68
C LYS A 57 2.74 -12.19 -0.24
N ALA A 58 2.81 -12.45 1.06
CA ALA A 58 3.78 -13.40 1.61
C ALA A 58 3.54 -14.80 1.04
N GLN A 59 4.62 -15.48 0.68
CA GLN A 59 4.62 -16.88 0.25
C GLN A 59 5.59 -17.66 1.10
N ASN A 60 5.25 -18.89 1.44
CA ASN A 60 6.17 -19.77 2.14
C ASN A 60 6.49 -21.00 1.31
N VAL A 61 7.75 -21.42 1.37
CA VAL A 61 8.21 -22.62 0.69
C VAL A 61 9.18 -23.38 1.57
N ARG A 62 9.07 -24.71 1.55
CA ARG A 62 10.01 -25.61 2.20
C ARG A 62 11.01 -26.14 1.18
N VAL A 63 12.29 -25.98 1.50
CA VAL A 63 13.40 -26.53 0.71
C VAL A 63 14.37 -27.28 1.64
N ASP A 64 15.11 -28.22 1.08
CA ASP A 64 16.09 -29.01 1.85
C ASP A 64 17.51 -28.66 1.38
N TRP A 65 18.44 -28.37 2.31
CA TRP A 65 19.82 -28.05 2.03
C TRP A 65 20.76 -28.75 3.01
N LYS A 66 21.70 -29.55 2.53
CA LYS A 66 22.71 -30.27 3.32
C LYS A 66 22.16 -30.99 4.57
N GLY A 67 20.96 -31.58 4.44
CA GLY A 67 20.28 -32.31 5.52
C GLY A 67 19.53 -31.45 6.52
N HIS A 68 19.42 -30.15 6.28
CA HIS A 68 18.57 -29.22 6.99
C HIS A 68 17.30 -28.92 6.16
N THR A 69 16.21 -28.63 6.87
CA THR A 69 14.96 -28.19 6.28
C THR A 69 14.83 -26.69 6.47
N PHE A 70 14.71 -25.97 5.38
CA PHE A 70 14.51 -24.53 5.37
C PHE A 70 13.04 -24.22 5.08
N HIS A 71 12.47 -23.36 5.89
CA HIS A 71 11.22 -22.69 5.57
C HIS A 71 11.53 -21.25 5.19
N LEU A 72 11.56 -20.99 3.89
CA LEU A 72 11.70 -19.64 3.34
C LEU A 72 10.34 -18.99 3.32
N ILE A 73 10.19 -17.85 4.00
CA ILE A 73 9.01 -17.00 4.00
C ILE A 73 9.35 -15.76 3.20
N ASP A 74 8.84 -15.69 1.97
CA ASP A 74 9.04 -14.54 1.08
C ASP A 74 8.02 -13.44 1.45
N THR A 75 8.51 -12.25 1.83
CA THR A 75 7.70 -11.15 2.38
C THR A 75 7.66 -9.98 1.43
N PRO A 76 6.59 -9.16 1.42
CA PRO A 76 6.59 -7.87 0.74
C PRO A 76 7.78 -7.00 1.18
N GLY A 77 8.31 -6.19 0.27
CA GLY A 77 9.42 -5.27 0.58
C GLY A 77 8.98 -3.82 0.79
N HIS A 78 7.73 -3.46 0.48
CA HIS A 78 7.25 -2.09 0.49
C HIS A 78 6.63 -1.71 1.84
N VAL A 79 6.82 -0.45 2.25
CA VAL A 79 6.34 0.09 3.54
C VAL A 79 4.83 -0.04 3.74
N ASP A 80 4.01 0.10 2.69
CA ASP A 80 2.55 -0.09 2.76
C ASP A 80 2.16 -1.47 3.32
N PHE A 81 3.01 -2.48 3.11
CA PHE A 81 2.83 -3.85 3.57
C PHE A 81 3.61 -4.18 4.86
N GLY A 82 4.11 -3.17 5.56
CA GLY A 82 4.90 -3.36 6.79
C GLY A 82 4.20 -4.23 7.85
N TYR A 83 2.87 -4.19 7.89
CA TYR A 83 2.07 -5.06 8.73
C TYR A 83 2.20 -6.56 8.37
N GLU A 84 2.18 -6.90 7.07
CA GLU A 84 2.37 -8.27 6.59
C GLU A 84 3.81 -8.74 6.82
N VAL A 85 4.78 -7.84 6.62
CA VAL A 85 6.20 -8.09 6.92
C VAL A 85 6.38 -8.46 8.39
N SER A 86 5.90 -7.64 9.31
CA SER A 86 6.04 -7.88 10.76
C SER A 86 5.49 -9.25 11.19
N ARG A 87 4.39 -9.70 10.59
CA ARG A 87 3.79 -11.01 10.90
C ARG A 87 4.54 -12.18 10.33
N SER A 88 5.02 -12.04 9.11
CA SER A 88 5.88 -13.06 8.50
C SER A 88 7.19 -13.21 9.28
N LEU A 89 7.74 -12.09 9.77
CA LEU A 89 8.93 -12.10 10.62
C LEU A 89 8.67 -12.80 11.96
N ALA A 90 7.50 -12.64 12.57
CA ALA A 90 7.13 -13.37 13.79
C ALA A 90 7.09 -14.90 13.62
N ALA A 91 7.05 -15.40 12.37
CA ALA A 91 7.13 -16.82 12.05
C ALA A 91 8.58 -17.30 11.78
N CYS A 92 9.61 -16.47 11.97
CA CYS A 92 11.00 -16.75 11.67
C CYS A 92 11.88 -16.70 12.93
N GLU A 93 13.08 -17.32 12.85
CA GLU A 93 14.18 -17.16 13.79
C GLU A 93 15.27 -16.25 13.25
N GLY A 94 15.27 -15.93 11.97
CA GLY A 94 16.24 -15.04 11.37
C GLY A 94 15.79 -14.49 10.03
N VAL A 95 16.60 -13.56 9.51
CA VAL A 95 16.38 -12.93 8.21
C VAL A 95 17.66 -12.92 7.39
N VAL A 96 17.51 -13.04 6.09
CA VAL A 96 18.57 -12.74 5.12
C VAL A 96 18.35 -11.31 4.63
N LEU A 97 19.25 -10.41 5.00
CA LEU A 97 19.26 -9.04 4.54
C LEU A 97 20.01 -8.93 3.21
N VAL A 98 19.32 -8.59 2.15
CA VAL A 98 19.90 -8.43 0.81
C VAL A 98 20.10 -6.95 0.49
N VAL A 99 21.34 -6.57 0.25
CA VAL A 99 21.74 -5.21 -0.14
C VAL A 99 22.39 -5.25 -1.52
N ASP A 100 22.01 -4.33 -2.41
CA ASP A 100 22.62 -4.19 -3.73
C ASP A 100 24.03 -3.61 -3.60
N ALA A 101 25.05 -4.31 -4.12
CA ALA A 101 26.44 -3.91 -4.08
C ALA A 101 26.79 -2.68 -4.95
N ALA A 102 25.82 -2.15 -5.72
CA ALA A 102 25.96 -0.92 -6.49
C ALA A 102 25.18 0.27 -5.90
N GLN A 103 24.16 -0.01 -5.04
CA GLN A 103 23.29 1.02 -4.47
C GLN A 103 23.50 1.21 -2.95
N GLY A 104 23.84 0.12 -2.22
CA GLY A 104 24.06 0.15 -0.77
C GLY A 104 22.77 0.18 0.06
N ILE A 105 22.85 0.71 1.28
CA ILE A 105 21.73 0.77 2.23
C ILE A 105 20.71 1.82 1.78
N GLU A 106 19.44 1.46 1.77
CA GLU A 106 18.29 2.30 1.45
C GLU A 106 17.34 2.41 2.66
N ALA A 107 16.36 3.33 2.63
CA ALA A 107 15.49 3.59 3.78
C ALA A 107 14.71 2.34 4.23
N GLN A 108 14.14 1.58 3.30
CA GLN A 108 13.44 0.32 3.61
C GLN A 108 14.37 -0.76 4.15
N THR A 109 15.66 -0.73 3.78
CA THR A 109 16.66 -1.64 4.35
C THR A 109 16.76 -1.44 5.86
N LEU A 110 16.88 -0.19 6.32
CA LEU A 110 16.95 0.14 7.73
C LEU A 110 15.64 -0.19 8.46
N ALA A 111 14.50 0.21 7.90
CA ALA A 111 13.19 -0.07 8.49
C ALA A 111 12.97 -1.58 8.69
N ASN A 112 13.26 -2.40 7.68
CA ASN A 112 13.15 -3.85 7.79
C ASN A 112 14.15 -4.47 8.77
N CYS A 113 15.34 -3.90 8.90
CA CYS A 113 16.31 -4.33 9.92
C CYS A 113 15.80 -4.04 11.33
N TYR A 114 15.21 -2.86 11.57
CA TYR A 114 14.62 -2.53 12.87
C TYR A 114 13.45 -3.47 13.20
N LEU A 115 12.58 -3.76 12.24
CA LEU A 115 11.51 -4.75 12.43
C LEU A 115 12.05 -6.15 12.76
N ALA A 116 13.17 -6.57 12.16
CA ALA A 116 13.81 -7.84 12.48
C ALA A 116 14.37 -7.83 13.91
N LEU A 117 15.03 -6.74 14.32
CA LEU A 117 15.56 -6.58 15.68
C LEU A 117 14.45 -6.51 16.75
N GLU A 118 13.34 -5.84 16.46
CA GLU A 118 12.16 -5.80 17.35
C GLU A 118 11.53 -7.19 17.58
N ASN A 119 11.74 -8.13 16.64
CA ASN A 119 11.32 -9.52 16.74
C ASN A 119 12.44 -10.46 17.22
N ASP A 120 13.56 -9.94 17.73
CA ASP A 120 14.71 -10.70 18.20
C ASP A 120 15.28 -11.69 17.16
N LEU A 121 15.26 -11.31 15.86
CA LEU A 121 15.71 -12.17 14.78
C LEU A 121 17.20 -12.00 14.49
N GLU A 122 17.87 -13.11 14.18
CA GLU A 122 19.25 -13.11 13.69
C GLU A 122 19.31 -12.58 12.25
N ILE A 123 20.26 -11.68 11.97
CA ILE A 123 20.40 -11.06 10.65
C ILE A 123 21.63 -11.61 9.94
N VAL A 124 21.43 -12.30 8.81
CA VAL A 124 22.50 -12.72 7.90
C VAL A 124 22.55 -11.75 6.73
N ALA A 125 23.57 -10.90 6.69
CA ALA A 125 23.70 -9.88 5.63
C ALA A 125 24.38 -10.45 4.37
N ALA A 126 23.85 -10.06 3.20
CA ALA A 126 24.38 -10.42 1.90
C ALA A 126 24.42 -9.22 0.95
N LEU A 127 25.56 -9.00 0.31
CA LEU A 127 25.76 -8.05 -0.79
C LEU A 127 25.51 -8.77 -2.11
N ASN A 128 24.42 -8.37 -2.77
CA ASN A 128 23.97 -8.95 -4.05
C ASN A 128 24.45 -8.12 -5.24
N LYS A 129 24.35 -8.71 -6.42
CA LYS A 129 24.70 -8.10 -7.71
C LYS A 129 26.19 -7.75 -7.84
N ILE A 130 27.08 -8.54 -7.24
CA ILE A 130 28.54 -8.35 -7.37
C ILE A 130 29.04 -8.51 -8.81
N ASP A 131 28.21 -9.09 -9.70
CA ASP A 131 28.44 -9.23 -11.14
C ASP A 131 28.32 -7.91 -11.92
N LEU A 132 27.76 -6.86 -11.33
CA LEU A 132 27.59 -5.59 -11.99
C LEU A 132 28.91 -4.79 -12.06
N PRO A 133 29.21 -4.11 -13.19
CA PRO A 133 30.42 -3.29 -13.29
C PRO A 133 30.49 -2.13 -12.29
N ALA A 134 29.34 -1.67 -11.78
CA ALA A 134 29.23 -0.59 -10.80
C ALA A 134 29.26 -1.10 -9.35
N ALA A 135 29.37 -2.41 -9.13
CA ALA A 135 29.40 -2.96 -7.78
C ALA A 135 30.71 -2.61 -7.06
N ASP A 136 30.57 -2.20 -5.80
CA ASP A 136 31.68 -1.93 -4.90
C ASP A 136 31.44 -2.65 -3.53
N PRO A 137 31.65 -3.98 -3.49
CA PRO A 137 31.34 -4.78 -2.31
C PRO A 137 32.12 -4.37 -1.07
N ASP A 138 33.39 -3.93 -1.21
CA ASP A 138 34.22 -3.55 -0.06
C ASP A 138 33.69 -2.26 0.60
N ARG A 139 33.31 -1.30 -0.20
CA ARG A 139 32.71 -0.05 0.25
C ARG A 139 31.41 -0.28 0.99
N TYR A 140 30.48 -1.05 0.39
CA TYR A 140 29.16 -1.26 0.97
C TYR A 140 29.18 -2.26 2.14
N ALA A 141 30.14 -3.19 2.21
CA ALA A 141 30.38 -3.95 3.42
C ALA A 141 30.77 -3.06 4.60
N GLY A 142 31.69 -2.11 4.39
CA GLY A 142 32.04 -1.12 5.42
C GLY A 142 30.90 -0.16 5.79
N GLU A 143 29.96 0.11 4.86
CA GLU A 143 28.75 0.88 5.15
C GLU A 143 27.79 0.09 6.06
N ILE A 144 27.54 -1.19 5.76
CA ILE A 144 26.71 -2.10 6.57
C ILE A 144 27.31 -2.25 7.97
N GLU A 145 28.62 -2.50 8.09
CA GLU A 145 29.30 -2.61 9.37
C GLU A 145 29.10 -1.35 10.23
N ARG A 146 29.32 -0.18 9.65
CA ARG A 146 29.19 1.09 10.37
C ARG A 146 27.76 1.39 10.82
N ILE A 147 26.74 1.08 9.99
CA ILE A 147 25.36 1.46 10.25
C ILE A 147 24.61 0.41 11.05
N LEU A 148 24.80 -0.87 10.71
CA LEU A 148 24.09 -2.01 11.32
C LEU A 148 24.94 -2.77 12.35
N GLY A 149 26.25 -2.51 12.43
CA GLY A 149 27.15 -3.18 13.35
C GLY A 149 27.49 -4.64 12.96
N ILE A 150 27.16 -5.06 11.74
CA ILE A 150 27.48 -6.40 11.23
C ILE A 150 28.90 -6.36 10.65
N PRO A 151 29.86 -7.16 11.14
CA PRO A 151 31.24 -7.14 10.68
C PRO A 151 31.37 -7.37 9.16
N ALA A 152 32.21 -6.60 8.48
CA ALA A 152 32.35 -6.63 7.01
C ALA A 152 32.81 -7.99 6.48
N ASP A 153 33.56 -8.76 7.26
CA ASP A 153 34.04 -10.11 6.94
C ASP A 153 32.95 -11.19 7.12
N GLU A 154 31.89 -10.88 7.82
CA GLU A 154 30.72 -11.76 7.95
C GLU A 154 29.68 -11.58 6.84
N ILE A 155 29.81 -10.54 6.01
CA ILE A 155 28.86 -10.24 4.96
C ILE A 155 29.12 -11.11 3.74
N ILE A 156 28.10 -11.87 3.33
CA ILE A 156 28.20 -12.78 2.18
C ILE A 156 28.15 -11.97 0.89
N ARG A 157 29.12 -12.19 0.01
CA ARG A 157 29.17 -11.56 -1.32
C ARG A 157 28.59 -12.52 -2.34
N MET A 158 27.58 -12.10 -3.07
CA MET A 158 26.86 -12.99 -3.99
C MET A 158 26.30 -12.28 -5.22
N SER A 159 25.97 -13.07 -6.23
CA SER A 159 25.08 -12.70 -7.33
C SER A 159 23.94 -13.70 -7.42
N ALA A 160 22.74 -13.29 -7.06
CA ALA A 160 21.53 -14.09 -7.23
C ALA A 160 21.30 -14.46 -8.71
N LYS A 161 21.72 -13.59 -9.64
CA LYS A 161 21.60 -13.80 -11.08
C LYS A 161 22.50 -14.93 -11.58
N SER A 162 23.77 -14.95 -11.19
CA SER A 162 24.73 -16.00 -11.63
C SER A 162 24.72 -17.23 -10.74
N GLY A 163 24.25 -17.10 -9.48
CA GLY A 163 24.30 -18.14 -8.45
C GLY A 163 25.59 -18.13 -7.63
N GLU A 164 26.55 -17.26 -7.94
CA GLU A 164 27.80 -17.12 -7.21
C GLU A 164 27.55 -16.68 -5.77
N GLY A 165 28.19 -17.33 -4.79
CA GLY A 165 28.07 -17.03 -3.37
C GLY A 165 26.73 -17.45 -2.71
N VAL A 166 25.73 -17.91 -3.49
CA VAL A 166 24.44 -18.35 -2.92
C VAL A 166 24.57 -19.62 -2.06
N PRO A 167 25.37 -20.62 -2.43
CA PRO A 167 25.63 -21.75 -1.54
C PRO A 167 26.27 -21.34 -0.20
N ASP A 168 27.17 -20.35 -0.21
CA ASP A 168 27.81 -19.83 1.01
C ASP A 168 26.80 -19.11 1.90
N LEU A 169 25.83 -18.39 1.29
CA LEU A 169 24.71 -17.80 2.01
C LEU A 169 23.86 -18.87 2.71
N LEU A 170 23.51 -19.96 2.00
CA LEU A 170 22.71 -21.05 2.59
C LEU A 170 23.47 -21.77 3.72
N ASP A 171 24.80 -21.89 3.62
CA ASP A 171 25.63 -22.42 4.69
C ASP A 171 25.66 -21.47 5.90
N ALA A 172 25.77 -20.14 5.67
CA ALA A 172 25.68 -19.14 6.73
C ALA A 172 24.33 -19.15 7.45
N VAL A 173 23.23 -19.39 6.71
CA VAL A 173 21.88 -19.57 7.30
C VAL A 173 21.86 -20.76 8.27
N ILE A 174 22.52 -21.90 7.94
CA ILE A 174 22.61 -23.04 8.84
C ILE A 174 23.41 -22.70 10.11
N GLU A 175 24.51 -21.96 9.94
CA GLU A 175 25.46 -21.70 11.02
C GLU A 175 24.99 -20.63 11.99
N ARG A 176 24.34 -19.57 11.48
CA ARG A 176 24.03 -18.35 12.25
C ARG A 176 22.57 -18.27 12.70
N ILE A 177 21.61 -18.66 11.86
CA ILE A 177 20.20 -18.61 12.26
C ILE A 177 19.94 -19.76 13.24
N PRO A 178 19.42 -19.48 14.46
CA PRO A 178 19.15 -20.53 15.44
C PRO A 178 18.05 -21.47 14.96
N ALA A 179 18.07 -22.68 15.49
CA ALA A 179 16.96 -23.61 15.30
C ALA A 179 15.71 -23.12 16.07
N PRO A 180 14.52 -23.42 15.59
CA PRO A 180 13.29 -23.08 16.30
C PRO A 180 13.25 -23.82 17.65
N THR A 181 12.62 -23.17 18.62
CA THR A 181 12.32 -23.77 19.92
C THR A 181 10.89 -24.31 19.92
N GLY A 182 10.58 -25.27 20.80
CA GLY A 182 9.24 -25.78 20.96
C GLY A 182 9.21 -27.15 21.62
N ASP A 183 8.07 -27.49 22.22
CA ASP A 183 7.86 -28.80 22.88
C ASP A 183 6.67 -29.51 22.21
N ALA A 184 6.91 -30.65 21.62
CA ALA A 184 5.89 -31.49 20.97
C ALA A 184 4.87 -32.08 21.96
N ALA A 185 5.22 -32.18 23.25
CA ALA A 185 4.32 -32.69 24.29
C ALA A 185 3.43 -31.60 24.92
N ALA A 186 3.74 -30.32 24.67
CA ALA A 186 2.92 -29.20 25.12
C ALA A 186 1.58 -29.12 24.36
N PRO A 187 0.59 -28.37 24.89
CA PRO A 187 -0.62 -28.04 24.15
C PRO A 187 -0.29 -27.35 22.82
N LEU A 188 -1.10 -27.64 21.80
CA LEU A 188 -0.93 -27.02 20.49
C LEU A 188 -1.00 -25.50 20.57
N GLN A 189 0.00 -24.83 20.00
CA GLN A 189 0.01 -23.41 19.68
C GLN A 189 0.54 -23.21 18.26
N GLY A 190 -0.34 -22.81 17.35
CA GLY A 190 -0.01 -22.47 15.98
C GLY A 190 -0.26 -21.00 15.72
N LEU A 191 0.68 -20.32 15.05
CA LEU A 191 0.56 -18.92 14.61
C LEU A 191 0.16 -18.89 13.15
N ILE A 192 -0.99 -18.28 12.83
CA ILE A 192 -1.34 -17.96 11.45
C ILE A 192 -0.63 -16.64 11.09
N PHE A 193 0.21 -16.66 10.06
CA PHE A 193 0.92 -15.47 9.60
C PHE A 193 0.43 -14.94 8.25
N ASP A 194 -0.31 -15.75 7.46
CA ASP A 194 -1.02 -15.32 6.25
C ASP A 194 -2.24 -16.21 6.00
N SER A 195 -3.25 -15.68 5.29
CA SER A 195 -4.43 -16.44 4.87
C SER A 195 -4.89 -15.99 3.49
N GLN A 196 -5.29 -16.96 2.66
CA GLN A 196 -5.77 -16.74 1.30
C GLN A 196 -7.08 -17.51 1.10
N PHE A 197 -8.00 -16.90 0.36
CA PHE A 197 -9.23 -17.59 -0.03
C PHE A 197 -9.03 -18.28 -1.38
N ASP A 198 -9.30 -19.57 -1.40
CA ASP A 198 -9.37 -20.40 -2.61
C ASP A 198 -10.84 -20.74 -2.89
N GLN A 199 -11.28 -20.58 -4.15
CA GLN A 199 -12.69 -20.80 -4.53
C GLN A 199 -13.18 -22.23 -4.30
N TYR A 200 -12.26 -23.20 -4.29
CA TYR A 200 -12.59 -24.62 -4.14
C TYR A 200 -12.34 -25.16 -2.73
N ARG A 201 -11.34 -24.60 -2.05
CA ARG A 201 -10.83 -25.10 -0.75
C ARG A 201 -11.26 -24.24 0.43
N GLY A 202 -11.82 -23.04 0.18
CA GLY A 202 -12.10 -22.04 1.20
C GLY A 202 -10.81 -21.33 1.65
N VAL A 203 -10.75 -20.94 2.93
CA VAL A 203 -9.57 -20.27 3.48
C VAL A 203 -8.42 -21.27 3.64
N VAL A 204 -7.29 -20.98 3.03
CA VAL A 204 -6.01 -21.66 3.18
C VAL A 204 -5.09 -20.76 4.01
N SER A 205 -4.85 -21.14 5.26
CA SER A 205 -4.00 -20.37 6.19
C SER A 205 -2.58 -20.90 6.20
N SER A 206 -1.59 -20.00 6.10
CA SER A 206 -0.19 -20.31 6.36
C SER A 206 0.02 -20.30 7.87
N ILE A 207 0.50 -21.41 8.41
CA ILE A 207 0.63 -21.64 9.86
C ILE A 207 2.03 -22.07 10.22
N ARG A 208 2.55 -21.53 11.33
CA ARG A 208 3.75 -22.02 12.01
C ARG A 208 3.35 -22.66 13.33
N ILE A 209 3.87 -23.86 13.62
CA ILE A 209 3.67 -24.53 14.89
C ILE A 209 4.76 -24.07 15.86
N MET A 210 4.33 -23.45 16.98
CA MET A 210 5.21 -23.01 18.05
C MET A 210 5.40 -24.14 19.07
N HIS A 211 4.30 -24.74 19.55
CA HIS A 211 4.27 -25.84 20.49
C HIS A 211 3.23 -26.87 20.09
N GLY A 212 3.38 -28.09 20.60
CA GLY A 212 2.45 -29.19 20.34
C GLY A 212 2.57 -29.75 18.93
N THR A 213 1.56 -30.49 18.51
CA THR A 213 1.50 -31.10 17.17
C THR A 213 0.10 -30.90 16.60
N LEU A 214 0.03 -30.36 15.40
CA LEU A 214 -1.19 -30.24 14.62
C LEU A 214 -1.37 -31.49 13.77
N ASN A 215 -2.47 -32.20 13.95
CA ASN A 215 -2.82 -33.39 13.16
C ASN A 215 -4.02 -33.11 12.26
N ALA A 216 -4.07 -33.72 11.09
CA ALA A 216 -5.26 -33.72 10.25
C ALA A 216 -6.45 -34.32 11.01
N GLY A 217 -7.66 -33.75 10.82
CA GLY A 217 -8.88 -34.14 11.54
C GLY A 217 -9.00 -33.60 12.97
N SER A 218 -8.02 -32.82 13.47
CA SER A 218 -8.11 -32.21 14.79
C SER A 218 -9.18 -31.14 14.86
N LYS A 219 -9.95 -31.10 15.96
CA LYS A 219 -10.84 -29.97 16.27
C LYS A 219 -10.02 -28.84 16.85
N LEU A 220 -10.13 -27.69 16.25
CA LEU A 220 -9.32 -26.50 16.53
C LEU A 220 -10.18 -25.37 17.06
N THR A 221 -9.59 -24.54 17.91
CA THR A 221 -10.12 -23.24 18.33
C THR A 221 -9.18 -22.16 17.82
N PHE A 222 -9.74 -21.18 17.13
CA PHE A 222 -9.11 -19.93 16.72
C PHE A 222 -9.35 -18.94 17.85
N MET A 223 -8.32 -18.63 18.61
CA MET A 223 -8.47 -18.07 19.96
C MET A 223 -8.97 -16.61 19.96
N GLN A 224 -8.50 -15.78 19.03
CA GLN A 224 -8.90 -14.38 18.93
C GLN A 224 -10.31 -14.25 18.28
N ALA A 225 -10.58 -15.04 17.25
CA ALA A 225 -11.88 -15.08 16.59
C ALA A 225 -12.96 -15.78 17.46
N GLY A 226 -12.56 -16.62 18.44
CA GLY A 226 -13.47 -17.43 19.23
C GLY A 226 -14.21 -18.53 18.44
N ALA A 227 -13.70 -18.87 17.25
CA ALA A 227 -14.32 -19.80 16.32
C ALA A 227 -13.74 -21.20 16.46
N ASN A 228 -14.59 -22.22 16.22
CA ASN A 228 -14.16 -23.62 16.26
C ASN A 228 -14.31 -24.23 14.87
N HIS A 229 -13.25 -24.88 14.41
CA HIS A 229 -13.18 -25.54 13.10
C HIS A 229 -12.48 -26.89 13.20
N GLU A 230 -12.52 -27.66 12.12
CA GLU A 230 -11.81 -28.93 12.01
C GLU A 230 -10.69 -28.79 10.97
N ALA A 231 -9.49 -29.29 11.27
CA ALA A 231 -8.37 -29.35 10.32
C ALA A 231 -8.68 -30.37 9.22
N ILE A 232 -9.35 -29.95 8.15
CA ILE A 232 -9.73 -30.82 7.03
C ILE A 232 -8.49 -31.32 6.31
N GLU A 233 -7.55 -30.44 6.05
CA GLU A 233 -6.27 -30.76 5.41
C GLU A 233 -5.18 -29.88 6.03
N ILE A 234 -4.02 -30.49 6.27
CA ILE A 234 -2.78 -29.80 6.61
C ILE A 234 -1.68 -30.23 5.65
N GLY A 235 -0.73 -29.37 5.39
CA GLY A 235 0.33 -29.73 4.47
C GLY A 235 1.49 -28.75 4.48
N ILE A 236 2.47 -29.02 3.62
CA ILE A 236 3.66 -28.21 3.38
C ILE A 236 3.68 -27.75 1.91
N ARG A 237 4.38 -26.66 1.61
CA ARG A 237 4.60 -26.17 0.24
C ARG A 237 6.02 -26.53 -0.22
N LYS A 238 6.15 -27.53 -1.13
CA LYS A 238 7.40 -27.96 -1.78
C LYS A 238 7.39 -27.78 -3.30
N PRO A 239 7.51 -26.65 -3.84
CA PRO A 239 6.69 -25.45 -3.84
C PRO A 239 5.18 -25.72 -4.05
N VAL A 240 4.87 -26.92 -4.57
CA VAL A 240 3.47 -27.36 -4.73
C VAL A 240 2.93 -27.80 -3.35
N PRO A 241 1.68 -27.41 -3.02
CA PRO A 241 1.03 -27.88 -1.81
C PRO A 241 1.03 -29.41 -1.73
N THR A 242 1.56 -29.95 -0.65
CA THR A 242 1.68 -31.39 -0.40
C THR A 242 1.06 -31.71 0.95
N PRO A 243 -0.05 -32.49 1.01
CA PRO A 243 -0.67 -32.87 2.27
C PRO A 243 0.27 -33.70 3.14
N VAL A 244 0.14 -33.54 4.47
CA VAL A 244 0.84 -34.32 5.47
C VAL A 244 -0.11 -34.70 6.61
N ASP A 245 0.21 -35.73 7.38
CA ASP A 245 -0.64 -36.18 8.49
C ASP A 245 -0.49 -35.33 9.75
N ALA A 246 0.70 -34.73 9.95
CA ALA A 246 1.02 -33.94 11.13
C ALA A 246 2.07 -32.87 10.84
N LEU A 247 2.00 -31.75 11.57
CA LEU A 247 3.01 -30.69 11.66
C LEU A 247 3.42 -30.56 13.13
N GLY A 248 4.72 -30.67 13.39
CA GLY A 248 5.31 -30.53 14.73
C GLY A 248 5.88 -29.13 15.00
N PRO A 249 6.43 -28.90 16.22
CA PRO A 249 7.04 -27.63 16.58
C PRO A 249 8.10 -27.20 15.58
N GLY A 250 8.17 -25.89 15.31
CA GLY A 250 9.10 -25.29 14.35
C GLY A 250 8.74 -25.48 12.88
N GLU A 251 7.79 -26.36 12.54
CA GLU A 251 7.39 -26.55 11.14
C GLU A 251 6.44 -25.46 10.67
N VAL A 252 6.64 -25.06 9.41
CA VAL A 252 5.78 -24.13 8.69
C VAL A 252 5.01 -24.92 7.61
N GLY A 253 3.71 -24.69 7.55
CA GLY A 253 2.85 -25.37 6.61
C GLY A 253 1.59 -24.58 6.27
N TYR A 254 0.60 -25.26 5.73
CA TYR A 254 -0.73 -24.71 5.51
C TYR A 254 -1.81 -25.51 6.24
N LEU A 255 -2.90 -24.83 6.57
CA LEU A 255 -4.09 -25.36 7.21
C LEU A 255 -5.32 -24.99 6.38
N ILE A 256 -6.16 -25.99 6.08
CA ILE A 256 -7.50 -25.83 5.53
C ILE A 256 -8.49 -26.35 6.57
N ALA A 257 -9.33 -25.45 7.08
CA ALA A 257 -10.26 -25.74 8.16
C ALA A 257 -11.73 -25.47 7.80
N GLY A 258 -12.05 -25.42 6.50
CA GLY A 258 -13.43 -25.18 6.03
C GLY A 258 -13.98 -23.78 6.37
N ILE A 259 -13.09 -22.84 6.67
CA ILE A 259 -13.42 -21.46 6.98
C ILE A 259 -13.87 -20.77 5.69
N LYS A 260 -14.95 -20.01 5.77
CA LYS A 260 -15.53 -19.29 4.63
C LYS A 260 -15.19 -17.81 4.64
N ASP A 261 -14.84 -17.26 5.80
CA ASP A 261 -14.48 -15.87 5.98
C ASP A 261 -13.04 -15.78 6.51
N VAL A 262 -12.14 -15.09 5.77
CA VAL A 262 -10.76 -14.85 6.23
C VAL A 262 -10.74 -14.11 7.57
N GLY A 263 -11.81 -13.40 7.92
CA GLY A 263 -11.99 -12.75 9.21
C GLY A 263 -11.83 -13.70 10.41
N ASP A 264 -12.15 -15.00 10.24
CA ASP A 264 -12.00 -16.01 11.30
C ASP A 264 -10.58 -16.59 11.39
N ALA A 265 -9.74 -16.36 10.37
CA ALA A 265 -8.36 -16.86 10.31
C ALA A 265 -7.39 -15.75 9.90
N ARG A 266 -7.48 -14.62 10.58
CA ARG A 266 -6.62 -13.46 10.30
C ARG A 266 -5.17 -13.75 10.62
N SER A 267 -4.27 -13.08 9.94
CA SER A 267 -2.86 -13.13 10.30
C SER A 267 -2.64 -12.63 11.73
N GLY A 268 -1.84 -13.35 12.52
CA GLY A 268 -1.64 -13.14 13.96
C GLY A 268 -2.60 -13.97 14.83
N GLU A 269 -3.57 -14.70 14.24
CA GLU A 269 -4.46 -15.60 14.95
C GLU A 269 -3.70 -16.77 15.59
N THR A 270 -4.08 -17.13 16.81
CA THR A 270 -3.54 -18.28 17.51
C THR A 270 -4.48 -19.48 17.39
N VAL A 271 -3.98 -20.56 16.86
CA VAL A 271 -4.73 -21.82 16.72
C VAL A 271 -4.29 -22.81 17.80
N THR A 272 -5.27 -23.37 18.51
CA THR A 272 -5.06 -24.43 19.51
C THR A 272 -6.08 -25.55 19.32
N THR A 273 -5.94 -26.66 20.09
CA THR A 273 -6.94 -27.73 20.08
C THR A 273 -8.16 -27.34 20.91
N ALA A 274 -9.36 -27.67 20.43
CA ALA A 274 -10.63 -27.34 21.10
C ALA A 274 -10.78 -28.02 22.49
N SER A 275 -10.02 -29.07 22.76
CA SER A 275 -10.00 -29.77 24.04
C SER A 275 -8.55 -29.94 24.49
N GLY A 276 -8.22 -29.45 25.69
CA GLY A 276 -6.87 -29.52 26.24
C GLY A 276 -5.85 -28.62 25.53
N GLY A 277 -6.33 -27.57 24.85
CA GLY A 277 -5.50 -26.59 24.16
C GLY A 277 -4.83 -25.61 25.10
N SER A 278 -3.96 -24.74 24.53
CA SER A 278 -3.31 -23.65 25.26
C SER A 278 -4.33 -22.62 25.71
N ALA A 279 -4.10 -22.01 26.87
CA ALA A 279 -4.85 -20.86 27.36
C ALA A 279 -4.21 -19.52 26.97
N GLU A 280 -2.97 -19.55 26.46
CA GLU A 280 -2.19 -18.36 26.13
C GLU A 280 -2.25 -18.08 24.65
N VAL A 281 -2.53 -16.83 24.30
CA VAL A 281 -2.53 -16.30 22.94
C VAL A 281 -1.12 -15.86 22.59
N LEU A 282 -0.68 -16.17 21.38
CA LEU A 282 0.62 -15.71 20.89
C LEU A 282 0.61 -14.18 20.69
N PRO A 283 1.71 -13.48 20.99
CA PRO A 283 1.80 -12.03 20.78
C PRO A 283 1.79 -11.68 19.30
N GLY A 284 1.49 -10.41 19.00
CA GLY A 284 1.64 -9.85 17.64
C GLY A 284 0.34 -9.63 16.86
N TYR A 285 -0.84 -10.02 17.41
CA TYR A 285 -2.11 -9.70 16.76
C TYR A 285 -2.39 -8.20 16.85
N ARG A 286 -2.49 -7.56 15.70
CA ARG A 286 -2.96 -6.17 15.56
C ARG A 286 -3.83 -6.08 14.31
N ASP A 287 -4.95 -5.38 14.38
CA ASP A 287 -5.73 -5.07 13.18
C ASP A 287 -5.02 -3.98 12.37
N PRO A 288 -4.84 -4.16 11.06
CA PRO A 288 -4.31 -3.11 10.20
C PRO A 288 -5.30 -1.96 10.15
N LYS A 289 -4.80 -0.74 10.37
CA LYS A 289 -5.64 0.47 10.29
C LYS A 289 -5.44 1.14 8.94
N PRO A 290 -6.51 1.42 8.21
CA PRO A 290 -6.43 2.21 6.99
C PRO A 290 -5.87 3.60 7.28
N MET A 291 -5.01 4.08 6.39
CA MET A 291 -4.36 5.40 6.47
C MET A 291 -4.81 6.33 5.34
N VAL A 292 -5.18 5.74 4.20
CA VAL A 292 -5.58 6.44 2.99
C VAL A 292 -6.99 6.00 2.60
N PHE A 293 -7.83 6.96 2.25
CA PHE A 293 -9.22 6.71 1.87
C PHE A 293 -9.52 7.28 0.48
N SER A 294 -10.27 6.53 -0.32
CA SER A 294 -10.73 6.98 -1.63
C SER A 294 -12.12 6.40 -1.93
N GLY A 295 -12.96 7.17 -2.57
CA GLY A 295 -14.21 6.66 -3.12
C GLY A 295 -13.94 5.93 -4.43
N LEU A 296 -14.43 4.70 -4.56
CA LEU A 296 -14.41 3.93 -5.80
C LEU A 296 -15.81 3.88 -6.40
N PHE A 297 -15.95 4.39 -7.62
CA PHE A 297 -17.23 4.48 -8.32
C PHE A 297 -17.12 3.77 -9.68
N PRO A 298 -18.09 2.93 -10.05
CA PRO A 298 -18.11 2.36 -11.39
C PRO A 298 -18.43 3.45 -12.41
N ILE A 299 -17.83 3.38 -13.60
CA ILE A 299 -18.13 4.32 -14.70
C ILE A 299 -19.58 4.11 -15.17
N ASP A 300 -20.00 2.84 -15.25
CA ASP A 300 -21.39 2.48 -15.51
C ASP A 300 -22.12 2.22 -14.18
N GLY A 301 -23.18 2.97 -13.91
CA GLY A 301 -23.95 2.84 -12.68
C GLY A 301 -24.58 1.45 -12.48
N ASP A 302 -24.80 0.71 -13.56
CA ASP A 302 -25.33 -0.66 -13.50
C ASP A 302 -24.30 -1.67 -12.90
N ASP A 303 -23.03 -1.32 -12.86
CA ASP A 303 -21.94 -2.13 -12.28
C ASP A 303 -21.79 -1.96 -10.75
N PHE A 304 -22.65 -1.21 -10.07
CA PHE A 304 -22.56 -1.03 -8.61
C PHE A 304 -22.62 -2.35 -7.83
N GLU A 305 -23.54 -3.25 -8.19
CA GLU A 305 -23.64 -4.56 -7.53
C GLU A 305 -22.43 -5.44 -7.85
N ASN A 306 -21.90 -5.39 -9.07
CA ASN A 306 -20.67 -6.08 -9.45
C ASN A 306 -19.47 -5.59 -8.65
N LEU A 307 -19.39 -4.27 -8.42
CA LEU A 307 -18.34 -3.68 -7.59
C LEU A 307 -18.44 -4.15 -6.13
N ARG A 308 -19.65 -4.22 -5.56
CA ARG A 308 -19.88 -4.73 -4.21
C ARG A 308 -19.39 -6.17 -4.07
N GLU A 309 -19.84 -7.05 -4.96
CA GLU A 309 -19.42 -8.46 -4.93
C GLU A 309 -17.90 -8.63 -5.13
N SER A 310 -17.30 -7.77 -5.96
CA SER A 310 -15.85 -7.80 -6.22
C SER A 310 -15.06 -7.36 -4.99
N LEU A 311 -15.52 -6.32 -4.29
CA LEU A 311 -14.92 -5.87 -3.02
C LEU A 311 -15.06 -6.94 -1.93
N GLU A 312 -16.21 -7.61 -1.83
CA GLU A 312 -16.41 -8.75 -0.91
C GLU A 312 -15.41 -9.87 -1.19
N LYS A 313 -15.26 -10.28 -2.46
CA LYS A 313 -14.29 -11.30 -2.87
C LYS A 313 -12.85 -10.88 -2.63
N LEU A 314 -12.53 -9.60 -2.89
CA LEU A 314 -11.19 -9.09 -2.68
C LEU A 314 -10.84 -9.05 -1.19
N LYS A 315 -11.78 -8.65 -0.34
CA LYS A 315 -11.63 -8.63 1.13
C LYS A 315 -11.38 -10.03 1.71
N LEU A 316 -11.87 -11.09 1.07
CA LEU A 316 -11.53 -12.47 1.46
C LEU A 316 -10.04 -12.78 1.33
N ASN A 317 -9.33 -12.05 0.46
CA ASN A 317 -7.90 -12.21 0.24
C ASN A 317 -7.06 -11.12 0.88
N ASP A 318 -7.69 -10.02 1.30
CA ASP A 318 -7.03 -8.85 1.85
C ASP A 318 -7.86 -8.26 2.98
N ALA A 319 -7.60 -8.72 4.19
CA ALA A 319 -8.34 -8.30 5.39
C ALA A 319 -8.09 -6.83 5.78
N SER A 320 -7.10 -6.16 5.16
CA SER A 320 -6.77 -4.76 5.45
C SER A 320 -7.69 -3.76 4.75
N ILE A 321 -8.42 -4.19 3.71
CA ILE A 321 -9.36 -3.34 2.99
C ILE A 321 -10.62 -3.14 3.83
N THR A 322 -10.98 -1.89 4.04
CA THR A 322 -12.28 -1.51 4.60
C THR A 322 -13.09 -0.78 3.54
N TYR A 323 -14.40 -1.00 3.50
CA TYR A 323 -15.27 -0.28 2.59
C TYR A 323 -16.66 -0.08 3.18
N THR A 324 -17.26 1.05 2.86
CA THR A 324 -18.64 1.44 3.21
C THR A 324 -19.34 2.01 2.00
N PRO A 325 -20.65 1.79 1.82
CA PRO A 325 -21.39 2.40 0.72
C PRO A 325 -21.28 3.92 0.75
N GLU A 326 -21.05 4.52 -0.41
CA GLU A 326 -20.97 5.97 -0.61
C GLU A 326 -21.86 6.38 -1.79
N SER A 327 -22.42 7.57 -1.72
CA SER A 327 -23.17 8.16 -2.84
C SER A 327 -22.64 9.55 -3.16
N SER A 328 -22.38 9.79 -4.44
CA SER A 328 -21.97 11.09 -4.96
C SER A 328 -23.04 11.66 -5.89
N GLY A 329 -23.36 12.93 -5.72
CA GLY A 329 -24.28 13.62 -6.63
C GLY A 329 -23.81 13.68 -8.08
N ALA A 330 -22.49 13.54 -8.28
CA ALA A 330 -21.84 13.59 -9.59
C ALA A 330 -21.54 12.20 -10.17
N LEU A 331 -21.12 11.22 -9.33
CA LEU A 331 -20.64 9.91 -9.75
C LEU A 331 -21.66 8.78 -9.50
N GLY A 332 -22.74 9.04 -8.78
CA GLY A 332 -23.73 8.02 -8.43
C GLY A 332 -23.37 7.21 -7.20
N PHE A 333 -23.65 5.91 -7.22
CA PHE A 333 -23.37 5.00 -6.11
C PHE A 333 -22.01 4.34 -6.25
N GLY A 334 -21.28 4.23 -5.14
CA GLY A 334 -19.96 3.64 -5.06
C GLY A 334 -19.64 3.21 -3.63
N PHE A 335 -18.36 3.05 -3.34
CA PHE A 335 -17.88 2.68 -2.01
C PHE A 335 -16.73 3.57 -1.58
N ARG A 336 -16.79 4.05 -0.34
CA ARG A 336 -15.66 4.64 0.38
C ARG A 336 -14.76 3.52 0.86
N CYS A 337 -13.55 3.45 0.34
CA CYS A 337 -12.59 2.41 0.66
C CYS A 337 -11.42 2.99 1.45
N GLY A 338 -10.97 2.22 2.46
CA GLY A 338 -9.77 2.52 3.24
C GLY A 338 -8.65 1.55 2.91
N PHE A 339 -7.43 2.08 2.79
CA PHE A 339 -6.21 1.38 2.34
C PHE A 339 -5.06 1.63 3.30
N LEU A 340 -4.07 0.72 3.34
CA LEU A 340 -2.87 0.86 4.16
C LEU A 340 -1.98 2.02 3.70
N GLY A 341 -1.92 2.27 2.40
CA GLY A 341 -1.16 3.33 1.77
C GLY A 341 -1.55 3.53 0.31
N LEU A 342 -0.77 4.32 -0.42
CA LEU A 342 -1.04 4.64 -1.82
C LEU A 342 -0.83 3.46 -2.76
N LEU A 343 0.28 2.74 -2.61
CA LEU A 343 0.56 1.58 -3.45
C LEU A 343 -0.51 0.51 -3.23
N HIS A 344 -0.95 0.32 -1.98
CA HIS A 344 -2.05 -0.59 -1.68
C HIS A 344 -3.34 -0.17 -2.39
N MET A 345 -3.69 1.13 -2.38
CA MET A 345 -4.86 1.67 -3.11
C MET A 345 -4.77 1.40 -4.61
N GLU A 346 -3.60 1.65 -5.22
CA GLU A 346 -3.38 1.40 -6.64
C GLU A 346 -3.53 -0.09 -6.99
N ILE A 347 -2.93 -0.97 -6.19
CA ILE A 347 -3.00 -2.42 -6.38
C ILE A 347 -4.45 -2.91 -6.28
N VAL A 348 -5.19 -2.47 -5.27
CA VAL A 348 -6.59 -2.84 -5.09
C VAL A 348 -7.44 -2.39 -6.28
N LYS A 349 -7.26 -1.14 -6.73
CA LYS A 349 -7.97 -0.62 -7.90
C LYS A 349 -7.63 -1.44 -9.16
N GLU A 350 -6.35 -1.68 -9.42
CA GLU A 350 -5.89 -2.42 -10.59
C GLU A 350 -6.37 -3.88 -10.57
N ARG A 351 -6.44 -4.51 -9.40
CA ARG A 351 -7.02 -5.84 -9.23
C ARG A 351 -8.52 -5.85 -9.54
N LEU A 352 -9.28 -4.86 -9.06
CA LEU A 352 -10.70 -4.72 -9.38
C LEU A 352 -10.94 -4.55 -10.89
N GLU A 353 -10.07 -3.80 -11.55
CA GLU A 353 -10.15 -3.58 -13.00
C GLU A 353 -9.76 -4.84 -13.80
N ARG A 354 -8.70 -5.54 -13.42
CA ARG A 354 -8.17 -6.70 -14.19
C ARG A 354 -8.85 -8.01 -13.86
N GLU A 355 -9.02 -8.32 -12.57
CA GLU A 355 -9.56 -9.61 -12.14
C GLU A 355 -11.09 -9.69 -12.28
N PHE A 356 -11.78 -8.54 -12.13
CA PHE A 356 -13.24 -8.48 -12.15
C PHE A 356 -13.81 -7.72 -13.35
N GLY A 357 -12.95 -7.12 -14.21
CA GLY A 357 -13.36 -6.44 -15.43
C GLY A 357 -14.13 -5.13 -15.21
N LEU A 358 -13.96 -4.50 -14.05
CA LEU A 358 -14.63 -3.25 -13.70
C LEU A 358 -13.90 -2.05 -14.30
N ALA A 359 -14.65 -1.03 -14.71
CA ALA A 359 -14.09 0.27 -15.08
C ALA A 359 -14.42 1.27 -13.96
N LEU A 360 -13.39 1.78 -13.25
CA LEU A 360 -13.56 2.50 -12.00
C LEU A 360 -13.02 3.93 -12.05
N ILE A 361 -13.75 4.85 -11.42
CA ILE A 361 -13.29 6.18 -11.05
C ILE A 361 -12.91 6.15 -9.57
N ALA A 362 -11.65 6.50 -9.25
CA ALA A 362 -11.21 6.73 -7.89
C ALA A 362 -11.25 8.24 -7.59
N THR A 363 -11.82 8.64 -6.46
CA THR A 363 -11.71 10.04 -6.00
C THR A 363 -10.31 10.34 -5.51
N ALA A 364 -9.96 11.63 -5.37
CA ALA A 364 -8.69 12.02 -4.78
C ALA A 364 -8.51 11.33 -3.41
N PRO A 365 -7.31 10.78 -3.15
CA PRO A 365 -7.05 10.17 -1.86
C PRO A 365 -7.16 11.20 -0.73
N SER A 366 -7.75 10.81 0.38
CA SER A 366 -7.88 11.60 1.59
C SER A 366 -7.34 10.82 2.79
N VAL A 367 -7.24 11.50 3.91
CA VAL A 367 -6.78 10.93 5.18
C VAL A 367 -7.86 11.08 6.24
N GLU A 368 -7.73 10.36 7.34
CA GLU A 368 -8.61 10.49 8.49
C GLU A 368 -8.27 11.76 9.28
N TYR A 369 -9.26 12.64 9.49
CA TYR A 369 -9.15 13.83 10.32
C TYR A 369 -9.93 13.62 11.63
N ARG A 370 -9.39 14.09 12.74
CA ARG A 370 -10.07 14.10 14.02
C ARG A 370 -10.61 15.50 14.31
N LEU A 371 -11.90 15.58 14.58
CA LEU A 371 -12.59 16.83 14.83
C LEU A 371 -13.03 16.89 16.29
N THR A 372 -12.88 18.06 16.89
CA THR A 372 -13.61 18.41 18.10
C THR A 372 -14.66 19.45 17.74
N ARG A 373 -15.93 19.17 18.00
CA ARG A 373 -17.02 20.11 17.75
C ARG A 373 -17.11 21.15 18.86
N THR A 374 -17.80 22.25 18.59
CA THR A 374 -18.01 23.33 19.57
C THR A 374 -18.83 22.91 20.79
N ASP A 375 -19.59 21.82 20.70
CA ASP A 375 -20.30 21.18 21.80
C ASP A 375 -19.43 20.21 22.62
N GLY A 376 -18.15 20.04 22.27
CA GLY A 376 -17.19 19.16 22.93
C GLY A 376 -17.24 17.71 22.44
N THR A 377 -18.08 17.36 21.47
CA THR A 377 -18.11 16.01 20.89
C THR A 377 -16.90 15.79 19.96
N ALA A 378 -16.30 14.60 20.05
CA ALA A 378 -15.25 14.16 19.12
C ALA A 378 -15.88 13.44 17.93
N ASP A 379 -15.34 13.68 16.75
CA ASP A 379 -15.80 13.09 15.49
C ASP A 379 -14.60 12.73 14.63
N VAL A 380 -14.78 11.80 13.70
CA VAL A 380 -13.76 11.37 12.76
C VAL A 380 -14.29 11.54 11.35
N VAL A 381 -13.51 12.18 10.48
CA VAL A 381 -13.91 12.47 9.10
C VAL A 381 -12.80 12.01 8.16
N ASP A 382 -13.11 11.06 7.32
CA ASP A 382 -12.25 10.57 6.22
C ASP A 382 -12.75 11.02 4.85
N ASN A 383 -14.03 11.43 4.76
CA ASN A 383 -14.66 11.95 3.55
C ASN A 383 -14.86 13.48 3.64
N PRO A 384 -14.31 14.27 2.70
CA PRO A 384 -14.56 15.72 2.68
C PRO A 384 -16.04 16.10 2.63
N ALA A 385 -16.92 15.24 2.08
CA ALA A 385 -18.36 15.50 2.02
C ALA A 385 -19.00 15.57 3.42
N ASP A 386 -18.49 14.78 4.37
CA ASP A 386 -19.02 14.67 5.75
C ASP A 386 -18.49 15.75 6.69
N MET A 387 -17.59 16.62 6.19
CA MET A 387 -17.04 17.73 6.99
C MET A 387 -18.15 18.66 7.50
N PRO A 388 -18.29 18.88 8.81
CA PRO A 388 -19.28 19.81 9.35
C PRO A 388 -19.03 21.26 8.91
N GLU A 389 -20.04 22.11 9.04
CA GLU A 389 -19.88 23.55 8.83
C GLU A 389 -18.80 24.12 9.76
N ALA A 390 -17.96 25.03 9.27
CA ALA A 390 -16.83 25.59 10.01
C ALA A 390 -17.19 26.17 11.38
N GLN A 391 -18.44 26.68 11.54
CA GLN A 391 -18.92 27.23 12.81
C GLN A 391 -19.14 26.17 13.90
N LYS A 392 -19.31 24.90 13.51
CA LYS A 392 -19.52 23.77 14.43
C LYS A 392 -18.21 23.09 14.85
N ILE A 393 -17.08 23.53 14.31
CA ILE A 393 -15.76 22.94 14.54
C ILE A 393 -14.97 23.82 15.51
N ALA A 394 -14.53 23.23 16.62
CA ALA A 394 -13.63 23.88 17.59
C ALA A 394 -12.16 23.66 17.20
N SER A 395 -11.78 22.43 16.85
CA SER A 395 -10.44 22.10 16.37
C SER A 395 -10.45 20.94 15.40
N ILE A 396 -9.43 20.89 14.53
CA ILE A 396 -9.17 19.80 13.59
C ILE A 396 -7.75 19.32 13.80
N GLU A 397 -7.57 18.01 13.89
CA GLU A 397 -6.27 17.37 13.92
C GLU A 397 -6.09 16.52 12.66
N GLU A 398 -4.88 16.62 12.06
CA GLU A 398 -4.48 15.81 10.93
C GLU A 398 -3.37 14.82 11.29
N PRO A 399 -3.29 13.65 10.64
CA PRO A 399 -2.22 12.69 10.86
C PRO A 399 -0.90 13.21 10.29
N PHE A 400 0.17 13.03 11.05
CA PHE A 400 1.55 13.31 10.65
C PHE A 400 2.32 12.01 10.46
N PHE A 401 3.11 11.97 9.41
CA PHE A 401 4.09 10.91 9.19
C PHE A 401 5.49 11.41 9.50
N LYS A 402 6.25 10.56 10.16
CA LYS A 402 7.69 10.68 10.26
C LYS A 402 8.27 10.02 9.01
N LEU A 403 8.83 10.82 8.14
CA LEU A 403 9.50 10.39 6.91
C LEU A 403 10.99 10.21 7.19
N SER A 404 11.57 9.08 6.79
CA SER A 404 13.01 8.85 6.71
C SER A 404 13.42 8.77 5.25
N ILE A 405 14.19 9.73 4.78
CA ILE A 405 14.64 9.83 3.38
C ILE A 405 16.13 9.62 3.34
N ILE A 406 16.58 8.56 2.64
CA ILE A 406 18.01 8.32 2.38
C ILE A 406 18.31 8.69 0.93
N SER A 407 19.35 9.49 0.73
CA SER A 407 19.73 10.01 -0.59
C SER A 407 21.22 10.31 -0.67
N PRO A 408 21.80 10.34 -1.89
CA PRO A 408 23.10 10.97 -2.10
C PRO A 408 23.09 12.45 -1.64
N THR A 409 24.21 12.91 -1.07
CA THR A 409 24.35 14.25 -0.49
C THR A 409 24.10 15.38 -1.47
N ASP A 410 24.32 15.15 -2.78
CA ASP A 410 24.07 16.13 -3.86
C ASP A 410 22.59 16.56 -3.94
N PHE A 411 21.67 15.73 -3.48
CA PHE A 411 20.23 16.00 -3.54
C PHE A 411 19.64 16.52 -2.22
N THR A 412 20.48 16.79 -1.22
CA THR A 412 20.02 17.27 0.11
C THR A 412 19.17 18.54 -0.02
N GLY A 413 19.66 19.56 -0.75
CA GLY A 413 18.91 20.81 -0.95
C GLY A 413 17.55 20.63 -1.60
N PRO A 414 17.45 20.00 -2.78
CA PRO A 414 16.17 19.70 -3.44
C PRO A 414 15.17 18.92 -2.58
N LEU A 415 15.65 18.00 -1.72
CA LEU A 415 14.80 17.23 -0.80
C LEU A 415 14.31 18.07 0.37
N MET A 416 15.18 18.92 0.95
CA MET A 416 14.78 19.85 2.00
C MET A 416 13.72 20.83 1.50
N ASP A 417 13.88 21.38 0.30
CA ASP A 417 12.90 22.26 -0.35
C ASP A 417 11.56 21.54 -0.57
N LEU A 418 11.61 20.28 -1.02
CA LEU A 418 10.39 19.47 -1.17
C LEU A 418 9.65 19.30 0.15
N CYS A 419 10.34 18.81 1.20
CA CYS A 419 9.73 18.59 2.51
C CYS A 419 9.16 19.89 3.11
N GLN A 420 9.91 21.00 3.02
CA GLN A 420 9.45 22.30 3.52
C GLN A 420 8.23 22.82 2.76
N SER A 421 8.19 22.65 1.42
CA SER A 421 7.02 23.03 0.62
C SER A 421 5.77 22.24 0.96
N ARG A 422 5.93 21.07 1.59
CA ARG A 422 4.87 20.17 2.08
C ARG A 422 4.63 20.31 3.60
N ARG A 423 4.91 21.46 4.18
CA ARG A 423 4.74 21.74 5.62
C ARG A 423 5.54 20.80 6.53
N GLY A 424 6.62 20.21 5.99
CA GLY A 424 7.49 19.30 6.73
C GLY A 424 8.35 20.01 7.77
N GLU A 425 8.43 19.42 8.96
CA GLU A 425 9.29 19.85 10.06
C GLU A 425 10.50 18.95 10.15
N MET A 426 11.71 19.47 9.92
CA MET A 426 12.93 18.68 10.07
C MET A 426 13.13 18.25 11.52
N LYS A 427 13.35 16.95 11.74
CA LYS A 427 13.66 16.38 13.06
C LYS A 427 15.14 16.02 13.17
N LYS A 428 15.71 15.45 12.10
CA LYS A 428 17.08 14.97 12.10
C LYS A 428 17.67 15.07 10.70
N MET A 429 18.96 15.34 10.64
CA MET A 429 19.80 15.20 9.46
C MET A 429 21.09 14.50 9.87
N GLU A 430 21.39 13.38 9.28
CA GLU A 430 22.56 12.57 9.61
C GLU A 430 23.28 12.11 8.35
N TYR A 431 24.60 12.26 8.33
CA TYR A 431 25.42 11.73 7.25
C TYR A 431 25.77 10.27 7.57
N LEU A 432 25.14 9.35 6.88
CA LEU A 432 25.42 7.92 6.98
C LEU A 432 26.81 7.59 6.40
N SER A 433 27.21 8.33 5.35
CA SER A 433 28.54 8.31 4.77
C SER A 433 28.87 9.70 4.18
N PRO A 434 30.11 9.95 3.72
CA PRO A 434 30.44 11.20 3.03
C PRO A 434 29.54 11.51 1.82
N GLU A 435 28.99 10.47 1.20
CA GLU A 435 28.16 10.61 -0.01
C GLU A 435 26.67 10.38 0.24
N ARG A 436 26.27 9.97 1.46
CA ARG A 436 24.87 9.66 1.80
C ARG A 436 24.39 10.38 3.05
N VAL A 437 23.15 10.86 2.98
CA VAL A 437 22.48 11.55 4.08
C VAL A 437 21.12 10.91 4.35
N GLU A 438 20.78 10.81 5.63
CA GLU A 438 19.43 10.56 6.10
C GLU A 438 18.79 11.88 6.52
N LEU A 439 17.60 12.16 6.00
CA LEU A 439 16.77 13.28 6.38
C LEU A 439 15.51 12.76 7.05
N VAL A 440 15.25 13.18 8.28
CA VAL A 440 14.04 12.81 9.01
C VAL A 440 13.14 14.02 9.16
N TYR A 441 11.90 13.91 8.67
CA TYR A 441 10.90 14.97 8.71
C TYR A 441 9.58 14.46 9.27
N ASP A 442 8.89 15.28 10.05
CA ASP A 442 7.46 15.11 10.30
C ASP A 442 6.69 15.89 9.23
N VAL A 443 5.85 15.20 8.45
CA VAL A 443 5.07 15.80 7.36
C VAL A 443 3.61 15.39 7.51
N PRO A 444 2.64 16.30 7.29
CA PRO A 444 1.23 15.91 7.26
C PRO A 444 0.97 14.85 6.19
N LEU A 445 0.26 13.78 6.54
CA LEU A 445 0.01 12.68 5.62
C LEU A 445 -0.67 13.14 4.33
N ALA A 446 -1.62 14.08 4.42
CA ALA A 446 -2.32 14.63 3.26
C ALA A 446 -1.38 15.28 2.22
N GLU A 447 -0.21 15.77 2.64
CA GLU A 447 0.79 16.38 1.74
C GLU A 447 1.72 15.32 1.11
N VAL A 448 1.74 14.10 1.65
CA VAL A 448 2.55 12.99 1.14
C VAL A 448 1.78 12.15 0.12
N VAL A 449 0.47 11.97 0.36
CA VAL A 449 -0.38 11.03 -0.37
C VAL A 449 -0.59 11.40 -1.84
N VAL A 450 -0.38 12.64 -2.26
CA VAL A 450 -0.78 13.06 -3.61
C VAL A 450 0.31 12.82 -4.66
N ASP A 451 1.49 13.41 -4.49
CA ASP A 451 2.55 13.37 -5.52
C ASP A 451 3.98 13.43 -4.93
N PHE A 452 4.11 13.30 -3.61
CA PHE A 452 5.39 13.45 -2.92
C PHE A 452 6.44 12.46 -3.41
N PHE A 453 6.06 11.21 -3.61
CA PHE A 453 6.95 10.16 -4.12
C PHE A 453 7.50 10.47 -5.51
N ASP A 454 6.63 10.90 -6.41
CA ASP A 454 7.02 11.23 -7.80
C ASP A 454 7.92 12.46 -7.85
N GLN A 455 7.59 13.47 -7.04
CA GLN A 455 8.42 14.67 -6.88
C GLN A 455 9.79 14.32 -6.29
N MET A 456 9.84 13.47 -5.27
CA MET A 456 11.08 13.01 -4.67
C MET A 456 11.96 12.28 -5.69
N LYS A 457 11.40 11.29 -6.39
CA LYS A 457 12.12 10.53 -7.42
C LYS A 457 12.60 11.43 -8.56
N SER A 458 11.74 12.31 -9.06
CA SER A 458 12.08 13.24 -10.13
C SER A 458 13.24 14.16 -9.74
N ARG A 459 13.19 14.76 -8.54
CA ARG A 459 14.23 15.69 -8.05
C ARG A 459 15.56 15.02 -7.75
N THR A 460 15.55 13.73 -7.47
CA THR A 460 16.73 12.95 -7.12
C THR A 460 17.15 11.96 -8.21
N LYS A 461 16.55 12.04 -9.40
CA LYS A 461 16.82 11.11 -10.52
C LYS A 461 16.61 9.64 -10.13
N GLY A 462 15.71 9.37 -9.19
CA GLY A 462 15.41 8.05 -8.68
C GLY A 462 16.34 7.55 -7.56
N TYR A 463 17.34 8.33 -7.14
CA TYR A 463 18.34 7.89 -6.15
C TYR A 463 17.88 8.03 -4.69
N ALA A 464 16.79 8.72 -4.40
CA ALA A 464 16.28 8.79 -3.03
C ALA A 464 15.31 7.67 -2.74
N SER A 465 15.44 7.08 -1.57
CA SER A 465 14.50 6.14 -0.98
C SER A 465 13.76 6.78 0.19
N LEU A 466 12.55 6.34 0.43
CA LEU A 466 11.67 6.83 1.48
C LEU A 466 11.09 5.67 2.27
N ASP A 467 11.09 5.84 3.58
CA ASP A 467 10.31 5.07 4.52
C ASP A 467 9.46 6.00 5.38
N TYR A 468 8.34 5.53 5.92
CA TYR A 468 7.45 6.36 6.72
C TYR A 468 6.69 5.59 7.79
N GLU A 469 6.45 6.26 8.91
CA GLU A 469 5.64 5.74 10.01
C GLU A 469 4.70 6.81 10.55
N LEU A 470 3.56 6.41 11.14
CA LEU A 470 2.62 7.35 11.75
C LEU A 470 3.25 7.98 13.00
N SER A 471 3.41 9.32 12.99
CA SER A 471 3.94 10.11 14.10
C SER A 471 2.85 10.63 15.07
N GLY A 472 1.58 10.39 14.77
CA GLY A 472 0.43 10.82 15.55
C GLY A 472 -0.41 11.89 14.87
N TYR A 473 -1.33 12.50 15.64
CA TYR A 473 -2.23 13.55 15.16
C TYR A 473 -1.85 14.89 15.78
N ARG A 474 -1.95 15.97 15.01
CA ARG A 474 -1.64 17.34 15.48
C ARG A 474 -2.71 18.33 15.01
N PRO A 475 -3.06 19.34 15.83
CA PRO A 475 -3.95 20.41 15.44
C PRO A 475 -3.43 21.17 14.23
N SER A 476 -4.32 21.47 13.27
CA SER A 476 -3.97 22.18 12.05
C SER A 476 -5.09 23.09 11.54
N GLN A 477 -4.73 24.12 10.76
CA GLN A 477 -5.67 25.06 10.20
C GLN A 477 -6.21 24.57 8.86
N LEU A 478 -7.09 23.59 8.89
CA LEU A 478 -7.67 22.98 7.72
C LEU A 478 -9.00 23.60 7.32
N VAL A 479 -9.28 23.62 6.04
CA VAL A 479 -10.52 24.10 5.46
C VAL A 479 -11.00 23.17 4.35
N LYS A 480 -12.30 22.98 4.24
CA LYS A 480 -12.92 22.31 3.10
C LYS A 480 -12.99 23.27 1.93
N VAL A 481 -12.49 22.85 0.78
CA VAL A 481 -12.65 23.53 -0.50
C VAL A 481 -13.66 22.74 -1.33
N ASP A 482 -14.80 23.36 -1.62
CA ASP A 482 -15.82 22.82 -2.50
C ASP A 482 -15.65 23.38 -3.93
N LEU A 483 -15.75 22.51 -4.94
CA LEU A 483 -15.81 22.91 -6.33
C LEU A 483 -17.27 22.93 -6.81
N LEU A 484 -17.68 24.07 -7.39
CA LEU A 484 -19.02 24.25 -7.91
C LEU A 484 -18.98 24.36 -9.43
N LEU A 485 -19.79 23.55 -10.10
CA LEU A 485 -20.02 23.60 -11.54
C LEU A 485 -21.40 24.20 -11.80
N ASN A 486 -21.43 25.36 -12.41
CA ASN A 486 -22.67 26.13 -12.63
C ASN A 486 -23.43 26.43 -11.32
N GLY A 487 -22.72 26.61 -10.21
CA GLY A 487 -23.28 26.86 -8.89
C GLY A 487 -23.76 25.62 -8.13
N VAL A 488 -23.61 24.43 -8.69
CA VAL A 488 -23.92 23.15 -8.04
C VAL A 488 -22.61 22.53 -7.52
N PRO A 489 -22.51 22.14 -6.24
CA PRO A 489 -21.35 21.45 -5.72
C PRO A 489 -21.09 20.14 -6.48
N ALA A 490 -19.83 19.90 -6.85
CA ALA A 490 -19.34 18.65 -7.39
C ALA A 490 -18.51 17.98 -6.29
N ASP A 491 -19.18 17.19 -5.46
CA ASP A 491 -18.66 16.56 -4.24
C ASP A 491 -17.40 15.70 -4.49
N ALA A 492 -17.33 15.02 -5.63
CA ALA A 492 -16.16 14.23 -6.03
C ALA A 492 -14.84 15.04 -6.10
N PHE A 493 -14.93 16.37 -6.23
CA PHE A 493 -13.78 17.28 -6.26
C PHE A 493 -13.60 18.06 -4.95
N SER A 494 -14.47 17.85 -3.95
CA SER A 494 -14.30 18.47 -2.64
C SER A 494 -13.09 17.88 -1.92
N THR A 495 -12.29 18.72 -1.27
CA THR A 495 -11.11 18.28 -0.54
C THR A 495 -10.89 19.11 0.71
N ILE A 496 -10.16 18.54 1.66
CA ILE A 496 -9.71 19.22 2.87
C ILE A 496 -8.23 19.59 2.68
N VAL A 497 -7.92 20.87 2.77
CA VAL A 497 -6.56 21.40 2.57
C VAL A 497 -6.19 22.39 3.67
N HIS A 498 -4.90 22.65 3.83
CA HIS A 498 -4.45 23.71 4.72
C HIS A 498 -4.93 25.08 4.21
N ARG A 499 -5.32 25.97 5.13
CA ARG A 499 -5.89 27.29 4.81
C ARG A 499 -5.00 28.09 3.86
N ASP A 500 -3.68 28.05 4.06
CA ASP A 500 -2.74 28.84 3.28
C ASP A 500 -2.62 28.37 1.82
N SER A 501 -2.82 27.06 1.56
CA SER A 501 -2.78 26.46 0.23
C SER A 501 -4.13 26.45 -0.48
N ALA A 502 -5.23 26.76 0.23
CA ALA A 502 -6.59 26.62 -0.28
C ALA A 502 -6.86 27.43 -1.57
N TYR A 503 -6.32 28.67 -1.64
CA TYR A 503 -6.47 29.52 -2.85
C TYR A 503 -5.74 28.92 -4.05
N GLN A 504 -4.48 28.51 -3.87
CA GLN A 504 -3.65 27.93 -4.94
C GLN A 504 -4.27 26.64 -5.46
N TYR A 505 -4.72 25.77 -4.54
CA TYR A 505 -5.44 24.55 -4.90
C TYR A 505 -6.71 24.86 -5.71
N GLY A 506 -7.56 25.75 -5.20
CA GLY A 506 -8.81 26.12 -5.86
C GLY A 506 -8.61 26.74 -7.24
N ALA A 507 -7.61 27.60 -7.41
CA ALA A 507 -7.27 28.22 -8.69
C ALA A 507 -6.79 27.17 -9.72
N ARG A 508 -5.86 26.30 -9.33
CA ARG A 508 -5.33 25.22 -10.18
C ARG A 508 -6.44 24.27 -10.62
N MET A 509 -7.31 23.84 -9.71
CA MET A 509 -8.40 22.94 -10.04
C MET A 509 -9.45 23.61 -10.96
N CYS A 510 -9.77 24.88 -10.75
CA CYS A 510 -10.66 25.63 -11.66
C CYS A 510 -10.06 25.73 -13.07
N GLU A 511 -8.77 25.97 -13.21
CA GLU A 511 -8.07 26.03 -14.49
C GLU A 511 -8.04 24.66 -15.19
N LYS A 512 -7.67 23.60 -14.49
CA LYS A 512 -7.63 22.23 -15.00
C LYS A 512 -9.03 21.77 -15.47
N LEU A 513 -10.06 21.99 -14.67
CA LEU A 513 -11.43 21.65 -15.05
C LEU A 513 -11.93 22.48 -16.25
N LYS A 514 -11.49 23.73 -16.41
CA LYS A 514 -11.81 24.54 -17.58
C LYS A 514 -11.23 23.98 -18.87
N GLU A 515 -10.06 23.36 -18.81
CA GLU A 515 -9.41 22.71 -19.95
C GLU A 515 -10.10 21.38 -20.31
N LEU A 516 -10.44 20.59 -19.29
CA LEU A 516 -10.99 19.26 -19.45
C LEU A 516 -12.50 19.26 -19.79
N ILE A 517 -13.29 20.16 -19.20
CA ILE A 517 -14.73 20.19 -19.44
C ILE A 517 -15.02 20.68 -20.87
N PRO A 518 -15.72 19.87 -21.69
CA PRO A 518 -16.05 20.26 -23.06
C PRO A 518 -17.00 21.46 -23.09
N ARG A 519 -16.80 22.37 -24.07
CA ARG A 519 -17.70 23.52 -24.27
C ARG A 519 -19.12 23.05 -24.52
N GLN A 520 -20.04 23.58 -23.74
CA GLN A 520 -21.48 23.31 -23.85
C GLN A 520 -22.23 24.47 -24.55
N MET A 521 -23.54 24.37 -24.65
CA MET A 521 -24.38 25.41 -25.31
C MET A 521 -24.51 26.67 -24.45
N PHE A 522 -24.09 26.65 -23.20
CA PHE A 522 -24.08 27.77 -22.25
C PHE A 522 -22.73 27.89 -21.56
N ASP A 523 -22.48 29.06 -20.95
CA ASP A 523 -21.24 29.26 -20.18
C ASP A 523 -21.33 28.49 -18.87
N VAL A 524 -20.31 27.66 -18.59
CA VAL A 524 -20.20 26.89 -17.36
C VAL A 524 -19.19 27.59 -16.42
N PRO A 525 -19.64 28.31 -15.40
CA PRO A 525 -18.76 28.82 -14.36
C PRO A 525 -18.29 27.68 -13.48
N ILE A 526 -16.99 27.63 -13.26
CA ILE A 526 -16.29 26.73 -12.33
C ILE A 526 -15.83 27.60 -11.19
N GLN A 527 -16.14 27.23 -9.96
CA GLN A 527 -15.83 28.03 -8.79
C GLN A 527 -15.28 27.16 -7.68
N ALA A 528 -14.22 27.60 -7.04
CA ALA A 528 -13.76 27.03 -5.78
C ALA A 528 -14.26 27.89 -4.61
N ALA A 529 -14.80 27.29 -3.58
CA ALA A 529 -15.40 27.99 -2.45
C ALA A 529 -15.01 27.36 -1.10
N ILE A 530 -14.91 28.20 -0.07
CA ILE A 530 -14.75 27.80 1.32
C ILE A 530 -15.97 28.32 2.08
N GLY A 531 -16.80 27.41 2.62
CA GLY A 531 -17.99 27.78 3.39
C GLY A 531 -18.92 28.75 2.66
N GLY A 532 -19.11 28.57 1.35
CA GLY A 532 -19.93 29.43 0.50
C GLY A 532 -19.23 30.67 -0.05
N LYS A 533 -18.05 31.04 0.42
CA LYS A 533 -17.24 32.15 -0.11
C LYS A 533 -16.39 31.65 -1.29
N VAL A 534 -16.65 32.19 -2.49
CA VAL A 534 -15.85 31.88 -3.67
C VAL A 534 -14.45 32.47 -3.54
N ILE A 535 -13.42 31.62 -3.65
CA ILE A 535 -12.00 31.98 -3.57
C ILE A 535 -11.32 32.02 -4.94
N ALA A 536 -11.75 31.17 -5.89
CA ALA A 536 -11.25 31.16 -7.26
C ALA A 536 -12.38 30.88 -8.24
N ARG A 537 -12.24 31.34 -9.48
CA ARG A 537 -13.26 31.18 -10.51
C ARG A 537 -12.67 31.16 -11.91
N GLU A 538 -13.15 30.19 -12.70
CA GLU A 538 -12.92 30.11 -14.13
C GLU A 538 -14.26 29.89 -14.87
N THR A 539 -14.23 29.96 -16.20
CA THR A 539 -15.47 29.78 -16.99
C THR A 539 -15.18 29.11 -18.32
N VAL A 540 -15.82 27.96 -18.55
CA VAL A 540 -15.88 27.33 -19.88
C VAL A 540 -16.86 28.08 -20.74
N LYS A 541 -16.37 28.73 -21.79
CA LYS A 541 -17.22 29.54 -22.70
C LYS A 541 -18.10 28.64 -23.54
N ALA A 542 -19.36 29.06 -23.73
CA ALA A 542 -20.31 28.35 -24.56
C ALA A 542 -19.85 28.19 -26.03
N LYS A 543 -20.29 27.10 -26.67
CA LYS A 543 -20.21 26.98 -28.13
C LYS A 543 -20.98 28.13 -28.75
N ARG A 544 -20.35 28.95 -29.58
CA ARG A 544 -20.99 30.05 -30.30
C ARG A 544 -21.36 29.59 -31.70
N LYS A 545 -22.65 29.59 -32.02
CA LYS A 545 -23.08 29.56 -33.41
C LYS A 545 -22.95 30.99 -33.93
N ASP A 546 -22.25 31.16 -35.04
CA ASP A 546 -22.19 32.47 -35.70
C ASP A 546 -23.56 32.77 -36.32
N VAL A 547 -24.42 33.44 -35.53
CA VAL A 547 -25.77 33.81 -35.98
C VAL A 547 -25.75 34.99 -36.96
N LEU A 548 -24.59 35.64 -37.12
CA LEU A 548 -24.37 36.75 -38.01
C LEU A 548 -23.80 36.34 -39.38
N ALA A 549 -23.32 35.09 -39.53
CA ALA A 549 -22.73 34.60 -40.78
C ALA A 549 -23.63 34.71 -42.01
N LYS A 550 -24.96 34.72 -41.81
CA LYS A 550 -25.97 34.88 -42.89
C LYS A 550 -26.51 36.29 -42.99
N CYS A 551 -26.01 37.27 -42.24
CA CYS A 551 -26.44 38.64 -42.29
C CYS A 551 -25.57 39.44 -43.27
N TYR A 552 -25.89 39.36 -44.56
CA TYR A 552 -25.33 40.23 -45.59
C TYR A 552 -26.01 41.60 -45.50
N GLY A 553 -25.23 42.68 -45.27
CA GLY A 553 -25.70 44.06 -45.24
C GLY A 553 -25.68 44.71 -43.86
N GLY A 554 -25.68 46.02 -43.83
CA GLY A 554 -25.40 46.88 -42.67
C GLY A 554 -26.54 47.05 -41.64
N ASP A 555 -27.56 46.18 -41.58
CA ASP A 555 -28.67 46.32 -40.62
C ASP A 555 -28.19 45.97 -39.17
N ILE A 556 -27.77 47.02 -38.50
CA ILE A 556 -27.27 46.96 -37.11
C ILE A 556 -28.39 46.51 -36.16
N SER A 557 -29.63 46.91 -36.39
CA SER A 557 -30.80 46.58 -35.55
C SER A 557 -31.10 45.08 -35.58
N ARG A 558 -31.03 44.45 -36.74
CA ARG A 558 -31.24 43.02 -36.93
C ARG A 558 -30.11 42.19 -36.29
N LYS A 559 -28.87 42.63 -36.46
CA LYS A 559 -27.72 42.00 -35.80
C LYS A 559 -27.86 42.05 -34.29
N ARG A 560 -28.25 43.17 -33.71
CA ARG A 560 -28.48 43.37 -32.28
C ARG A 560 -29.58 42.46 -31.74
N LYS A 561 -30.75 42.41 -32.42
CA LYS A 561 -31.87 41.51 -32.05
C LYS A 561 -31.47 40.02 -32.10
N LEU A 562 -30.67 39.58 -33.06
CA LEU A 562 -30.20 38.20 -33.15
C LEU A 562 -29.24 37.86 -32.01
N LEU A 563 -28.34 38.77 -31.63
CA LEU A 563 -27.45 38.62 -30.50
C LEU A 563 -28.19 38.60 -29.16
N GLU A 564 -29.23 39.44 -29.00
CA GLU A 564 -30.10 39.46 -27.81
C GLU A 564 -30.88 38.16 -27.67
N LYS A 565 -31.52 37.66 -28.75
CA LYS A 565 -32.20 36.35 -28.76
C LYS A 565 -31.25 35.20 -28.43
N GLN A 566 -30.00 35.23 -28.93
CA GLN A 566 -28.99 34.23 -28.59
C GLN A 566 -28.61 34.29 -27.10
N LYS A 567 -28.48 35.50 -26.54
CA LYS A 567 -28.20 35.72 -25.11
C LYS A 567 -29.34 35.24 -24.22
N GLU A 568 -30.59 35.52 -24.58
CA GLU A 568 -31.79 35.04 -23.88
C GLU A 568 -31.93 33.52 -23.95
N GLY A 569 -31.69 32.91 -25.13
CA GLY A 569 -31.70 31.45 -25.30
C GLY A 569 -30.66 30.77 -24.43
N LYS A 570 -29.46 31.32 -24.36
CA LYS A 570 -28.40 30.82 -23.48
C LYS A 570 -28.75 30.94 -21.99
N LYS A 571 -29.40 32.04 -21.59
CA LYS A 571 -29.86 32.26 -20.21
C LYS A 571 -30.92 31.23 -19.82
N LYS A 572 -31.87 30.90 -20.73
CA LYS A 572 -32.84 29.81 -20.53
C LYS A 572 -32.19 28.44 -20.46
N MET A 573 -31.25 28.11 -21.34
CA MET A 573 -30.52 26.84 -21.32
C MET A 573 -29.71 26.68 -20.04
N LYS A 574 -29.09 27.75 -19.54
CA LYS A 574 -28.36 27.75 -18.29
C LYS A 574 -29.22 27.42 -17.06
N SER A 575 -30.50 27.86 -17.07
CA SER A 575 -31.42 27.61 -15.94
C SER A 575 -32.03 26.21 -15.94
N ILE A 576 -31.99 25.48 -17.07
CA ILE A 576 -32.62 24.18 -17.26
C ILE A 576 -31.57 23.05 -17.44
N GLY A 577 -30.37 23.39 -17.99
CA GLY A 577 -29.35 22.43 -18.33
C GLY A 577 -28.53 21.99 -17.13
N ARG A 578 -28.43 20.67 -16.90
CA ARG A 578 -27.36 20.09 -16.07
C ARG A 578 -26.06 20.18 -16.83
N VAL A 579 -24.97 20.44 -16.12
CA VAL A 579 -23.61 20.35 -16.69
C VAL A 579 -23.28 18.87 -16.85
N GLU A 580 -23.13 18.42 -18.09
CA GLU A 580 -22.65 17.08 -18.38
C GLU A 580 -21.12 17.09 -18.24
N VAL A 581 -20.61 16.33 -17.28
CA VAL A 581 -19.19 16.09 -17.08
C VAL A 581 -18.94 14.64 -17.47
N PRO A 582 -18.23 14.37 -18.57
CA PRO A 582 -17.87 13.01 -18.96
C PRO A 582 -17.00 12.33 -17.87
N GLY A 583 -17.10 11.01 -17.74
CA GLY A 583 -16.32 10.23 -16.75
C GLY A 583 -14.82 10.46 -16.84
N ASP A 584 -14.29 10.59 -18.06
CA ASP A 584 -12.86 10.85 -18.34
C ASP A 584 -12.38 12.16 -17.70
N VAL A 585 -13.26 13.18 -17.61
CA VAL A 585 -12.92 14.48 -16.98
C VAL A 585 -12.66 14.30 -15.48
N PHE A 586 -13.42 13.42 -14.82
CA PHE A 586 -13.17 13.11 -13.41
C PHE A 586 -11.81 12.40 -13.23
N ILE A 587 -11.53 11.42 -14.08
CA ILE A 587 -10.25 10.69 -14.06
C ILE A 587 -9.09 11.66 -14.28
N ASP A 588 -9.17 12.51 -15.32
CA ASP A 588 -8.07 13.40 -15.69
C ASP A 588 -7.95 14.61 -14.75
N ALA A 589 -9.05 15.10 -14.17
CA ALA A 589 -9.01 16.16 -13.17
C ALA A 589 -8.40 15.70 -11.84
N LEU A 590 -8.62 14.45 -11.48
CA LEU A 590 -8.11 13.86 -10.23
C LEU A 590 -6.67 13.32 -10.37
N LYS A 591 -6.18 13.09 -11.59
CA LYS A 591 -4.74 12.95 -11.84
C LYS A 591 -4.10 14.31 -11.56
N LEU A 592 -3.60 14.49 -10.37
CA LEU A 592 -2.82 15.67 -10.01
C LEU A 592 -1.45 15.54 -10.70
N ASP A 593 -1.36 16.03 -11.94
CA ASP A 593 -0.08 16.20 -12.58
C ASP A 593 0.72 17.24 -11.77
N GLY A 594 1.90 16.80 -11.27
CA GLY A 594 2.85 17.62 -10.55
C GLY A 594 3.43 18.74 -11.42
#